data_adbca2e9db6a2d5f7df5354431e015f6
#
_entry.id   adbca2e9db6a2d5f7df5354431e015f6
#
_cell.length_a   1.000
_cell.length_b   1.000
_cell.length_c   1.000
_cell.angle_alpha   90.00
_cell.angle_beta   90.00
_cell.angle_gamma   90.00
#
_symmetry.space_group_name_H-M   'P 1'
#
loop_
_entity.id
_entity.type
_entity.pdbx_description
1 polymer ?
#
loop_
_entity_poly.entity_id
_entity_poly.type
_entity_poly.pdbx_seq_one_letter_code
_entity_poly.pdbx_strand_id
1 'polypeptide(L)'
;MNKKISSLLLLLVLSVTDAYLLAHPNLIGKIGVLVYKHVYIRNFPRALLTVLLVVGISLVICELISRFASRKAATIFYSWLMAIAVFWFGYVFLTFSTFSYRITGKAFIYGAHLLPCILAGLFGRYMIRQILNKPRYVEINSRVNEGNDKVL
;
A
#
# COMPACT_ATOMS: atom_id res chain seq x y z
N MET A 1 -20.25 -9.34 -7.62
CA MET A 1 -19.04 -9.57 -6.81
C MET A 1 -18.81 -8.37 -5.89
N ASN A 2 -18.70 -8.58 -4.59
CA ASN A 2 -18.58 -7.47 -3.64
C ASN A 2 -17.28 -6.68 -3.89
N LYS A 3 -17.35 -5.37 -4.12
CA LYS A 3 -16.19 -4.48 -4.39
C LYS A 3 -15.05 -4.63 -3.35
N LYS A 4 -15.37 -5.04 -2.12
CA LYS A 4 -14.39 -5.32 -1.07
C LYS A 4 -13.59 -6.60 -1.35
N ILE A 5 -14.26 -7.67 -1.77
CA ILE A 5 -13.65 -8.98 -2.05
C ILE A 5 -12.72 -8.87 -3.27
N SER A 6 -13.17 -8.23 -4.35
CA SER A 6 -12.37 -8.00 -5.55
C SER A 6 -11.05 -7.26 -5.25
N SER A 7 -11.13 -6.27 -4.37
CA SER A 7 -9.93 -5.51 -4.01
C SER A 7 -8.97 -6.27 -3.08
N LEU A 8 -9.49 -7.10 -2.18
CA LEU A 8 -8.64 -7.96 -1.35
C LEU A 8 -7.95 -9.02 -2.21
N LEU A 9 -8.67 -9.58 -3.17
CA LEU A 9 -8.12 -10.56 -4.12
C LEU A 9 -7.02 -9.94 -4.99
N LEU A 10 -7.25 -8.73 -5.51
CA LEU A 10 -6.24 -7.99 -6.27
C LEU A 10 -4.98 -7.74 -5.42
N LEU A 11 -5.15 -7.30 -4.17
CA LEU A 11 -4.05 -7.05 -3.24
C LEU A 11 -3.26 -8.33 -2.96
N LEU A 12 -3.96 -9.46 -2.78
CA LEU A 12 -3.34 -10.76 -2.55
C LEU A 12 -2.53 -11.21 -3.77
N VAL A 13 -3.08 -11.08 -4.97
CA VAL A 13 -2.37 -11.41 -6.22
C VAL A 13 -1.12 -10.55 -6.37
N LEU A 14 -1.22 -9.24 -6.13
CA LEU A 14 -0.07 -8.33 -6.19
C LEU A 14 1.00 -8.71 -5.15
N SER A 15 0.59 -9.04 -3.92
CA SER A 15 1.52 -9.44 -2.85
C SER A 15 2.25 -10.75 -3.16
N VAL A 16 1.55 -11.72 -3.77
CA VAL A 16 2.17 -12.98 -4.21
C VAL A 16 3.15 -12.73 -5.35
N THR A 17 2.78 -11.90 -6.32
CA THR A 17 3.64 -11.52 -7.43
C THR A 17 4.91 -10.82 -6.93
N ASP A 18 4.76 -9.89 -6.00
CA ASP A 18 5.88 -9.18 -5.37
C ASP A 18 6.83 -10.14 -4.65
N ALA A 19 6.29 -11.03 -3.83
CA ALA A 19 7.06 -12.05 -3.13
C ALA A 19 7.81 -12.99 -4.09
N TYR A 20 7.17 -13.34 -5.22
CA TYR A 20 7.81 -14.16 -6.26
C TYR A 20 8.98 -13.43 -6.89
N LEU A 21 8.81 -12.16 -7.27
CA LEU A 21 9.87 -11.34 -7.85
C LEU A 21 11.05 -11.15 -6.88
N LEU A 22 10.77 -10.88 -5.61
CA LEU A 22 11.79 -10.73 -4.56
C LEU A 22 12.57 -12.03 -4.31
N ALA A 23 11.92 -13.19 -4.42
CA ALA A 23 12.54 -14.50 -4.18
C ALA A 23 13.40 -15.01 -5.36
N HIS A 24 13.37 -14.35 -6.51
CA HIS A 24 14.08 -14.78 -7.72
C HIS A 24 15.18 -13.78 -8.17
N PRO A 25 16.13 -13.43 -7.29
CA PRO A 25 17.31 -12.68 -7.71
C PRO A 25 18.20 -13.53 -8.60
N ASN A 26 18.98 -12.89 -9.47
CA ASN A 26 20.02 -13.57 -10.25
C ASN A 26 21.09 -14.18 -9.32
N LEU A 27 21.98 -15.03 -9.89
CA LEU A 27 23.05 -15.72 -9.15
C LEU A 27 23.88 -14.75 -8.28
N ILE A 28 24.23 -13.60 -8.82
CA ILE A 28 24.97 -12.53 -8.10
C ILE A 28 24.10 -11.93 -6.98
N GLY A 29 22.81 -11.71 -7.24
CA GLY A 29 21.86 -11.25 -6.22
C GLY A 29 21.68 -12.25 -5.08
N LYS A 30 21.69 -13.57 -5.38
CA LYS A 30 21.67 -14.63 -4.35
C LYS A 30 22.88 -14.56 -3.43
N ILE A 31 24.07 -14.32 -3.99
CA ILE A 31 25.31 -14.14 -3.23
C ILE A 31 25.19 -12.88 -2.34
N GLY A 32 24.70 -11.76 -2.89
CA GLY A 32 24.47 -10.54 -2.13
C GLY A 32 23.50 -10.73 -0.96
N VAL A 33 22.36 -11.39 -1.19
CA VAL A 33 21.38 -11.73 -0.14
C VAL A 33 22.00 -12.64 0.94
N LEU A 34 22.91 -13.54 0.56
CA LEU A 34 23.62 -14.43 1.47
C LEU A 34 24.64 -13.68 2.32
N VAL A 35 25.47 -12.82 1.69
CA VAL A 35 26.55 -12.04 2.33
C VAL A 35 25.98 -11.01 3.31
N TYR A 36 24.92 -10.30 2.91
CA TYR A 36 24.23 -9.30 3.77
C TYR A 36 23.24 -9.92 4.76
N LYS A 37 23.21 -11.27 4.89
CA LYS A 37 22.35 -12.01 5.84
C LYS A 37 20.85 -11.63 5.76
N HIS A 38 20.35 -11.22 4.60
CA HIS A 38 18.92 -10.95 4.41
C HIS A 38 18.11 -12.25 4.36
N VAL A 39 18.01 -12.91 5.53
CA VAL A 39 17.35 -14.23 5.71
C VAL A 39 15.88 -14.20 5.29
N TYR A 40 15.24 -13.03 5.39
CA TYR A 40 13.80 -12.84 5.12
C TYR A 40 13.41 -12.97 3.63
N ILE A 41 14.36 -12.78 2.71
CA ILE A 41 14.12 -12.78 1.26
C ILE A 41 14.76 -14.00 0.58
N ARG A 42 15.48 -14.82 1.32
CA ARG A 42 16.27 -15.94 0.80
C ARG A 42 15.45 -17.00 0.05
N ASN A 43 14.22 -17.27 0.48
CA ASN A 43 13.34 -18.29 -0.08
C ASN A 43 11.94 -17.72 -0.32
N PHE A 44 11.26 -18.19 -1.38
CA PHE A 44 9.90 -17.77 -1.71
C PHE A 44 8.92 -17.79 -0.52
N PRO A 45 8.84 -18.85 0.31
CA PRO A 45 7.93 -18.86 1.47
C PRO A 45 8.22 -17.74 2.47
N ARG A 46 9.49 -17.42 2.71
CA ARG A 46 9.88 -16.34 3.63
C ARG A 46 9.59 -14.96 3.04
N ALA A 47 9.90 -14.76 1.76
CA ALA A 47 9.55 -13.53 1.06
C ALA A 47 8.04 -13.30 1.06
N LEU A 48 7.26 -14.36 0.78
CA LEU A 48 5.80 -14.31 0.81
C LEU A 48 5.28 -13.93 2.20
N LEU A 49 5.80 -14.56 3.24
CA LEU A 49 5.42 -14.25 4.62
C LEU A 49 5.74 -12.82 4.97
N THR A 50 6.93 -12.33 4.60
CA THR A 50 7.36 -10.94 4.86
C THR A 50 6.45 -9.93 4.15
N VAL A 51 6.18 -10.13 2.86
CA VAL A 51 5.31 -9.24 2.09
C VAL A 51 3.89 -9.25 2.63
N LEU A 52 3.32 -10.44 2.89
CA LEU A 52 1.98 -10.57 3.46
C LEU A 52 1.87 -9.94 4.85
N LEU A 53 2.92 -10.06 5.67
CA LEU A 53 2.97 -9.44 7.00
C LEU A 53 2.97 -7.91 6.87
N VAL A 54 3.81 -7.34 6.03
CA VAL A 54 3.89 -5.88 5.82
C VAL A 54 2.56 -5.34 5.27
N VAL A 55 2.01 -5.97 4.24
CA VAL A 55 0.73 -5.56 3.64
C VAL A 55 -0.42 -5.79 4.61
N GLY A 56 -0.43 -6.91 5.35
CA GLY A 56 -1.44 -7.23 6.35
C GLY A 56 -1.46 -6.23 7.51
N ILE A 57 -0.30 -5.92 8.08
CA ILE A 57 -0.18 -4.88 9.13
C ILE A 57 -0.66 -3.53 8.60
N SER A 58 -0.26 -3.15 7.39
CA SER A 58 -0.70 -1.90 6.76
C SER A 58 -2.21 -1.85 6.57
N LEU A 59 -2.84 -2.97 6.18
CA LEU A 59 -4.30 -3.09 6.12
C LEU A 59 -4.97 -2.90 7.48
N VAL A 60 -4.44 -3.58 8.53
CA VAL A 60 -4.97 -3.45 9.88
C VAL A 60 -4.87 -2.01 10.37
N ILE A 61 -3.73 -1.35 10.17
CA ILE A 61 -3.55 0.07 10.52
C ILE A 61 -4.58 0.94 9.79
N CYS A 62 -4.76 0.75 8.48
CA CYS A 62 -5.75 1.49 7.71
C CYS A 62 -7.18 1.27 8.20
N GLU A 63 -7.55 0.04 8.56
CA GLU A 63 -8.88 -0.26 9.08
C GLU A 63 -9.08 0.33 10.48
N LEU A 64 -8.06 0.28 11.36
CA LEU A 64 -8.11 0.94 12.67
C LEU A 64 -8.30 2.47 12.54
N ILE A 65 -7.49 3.12 11.71
CA ILE A 65 -7.62 4.56 11.46
C ILE A 65 -9.02 4.88 10.94
N SER A 66 -9.54 4.08 10.00
CA SER A 66 -10.88 4.26 9.45
C SER A 66 -12.00 4.14 10.49
N ARG A 67 -11.80 3.33 11.55
CA ARG A 67 -12.79 3.10 12.60
C ARG A 67 -12.73 4.12 13.74
N PHE A 68 -11.51 4.46 14.16
CA PHE A 68 -11.30 5.23 15.40
C PHE A 68 -10.99 6.72 15.17
N ALA A 69 -10.43 7.07 14.01
CA ALA A 69 -10.06 8.46 13.75
C ALA A 69 -11.21 9.28 13.17
N SER A 70 -11.28 10.55 13.57
CA SER A 70 -12.14 11.52 12.91
C SER A 70 -11.73 11.69 11.44
N ARG A 71 -12.66 12.13 10.58
CA ARG A 71 -12.38 12.27 9.14
C ARG A 71 -11.14 13.11 8.83
N LYS A 72 -11.02 14.26 9.50
CA LYS A 72 -9.88 15.16 9.31
C LYS A 72 -8.57 14.47 9.74
N ALA A 73 -8.56 13.84 10.91
CA ALA A 73 -7.42 13.11 11.41
C ALA A 73 -7.06 11.93 10.50
N ALA A 74 -8.04 11.12 10.09
CA ALA A 74 -7.81 10.00 9.19
C ALA A 74 -7.19 10.42 7.85
N THR A 75 -7.66 11.53 7.25
CA THR A 75 -7.09 12.06 6.01
C THR A 75 -5.63 12.49 6.21
N ILE A 76 -5.32 13.15 7.33
CA ILE A 76 -3.95 13.54 7.66
C ILE A 76 -3.05 12.30 7.83
N PHE A 77 -3.51 11.29 8.58
CA PHE A 77 -2.75 10.04 8.76
C PHE A 77 -2.49 9.31 7.45
N TYR A 78 -3.49 9.19 6.57
CA TYR A 78 -3.30 8.56 5.26
C TYR A 78 -2.36 9.37 4.37
N SER A 79 -2.40 10.70 4.44
CA SER A 79 -1.47 11.56 3.71
C SER A 79 -0.02 11.34 4.17
N TRP A 80 0.22 11.20 5.47
CA TRP A 80 1.53 10.86 6.03
C TRP A 80 2.01 9.48 5.59
N LEU A 81 1.15 8.47 5.69
CA LEU A 81 1.48 7.10 5.25
C LEU A 81 1.79 7.06 3.75
N MET A 82 1.03 7.81 2.95
CA MET A 82 1.28 7.95 1.52
C MET A 82 2.63 8.61 1.24
N ALA A 83 2.96 9.70 1.95
CA ALA A 83 4.24 10.39 1.83
C ALA A 83 5.42 9.44 2.18
N ILE A 84 5.30 8.65 3.24
CA ILE A 84 6.30 7.65 3.63
C ILE A 84 6.47 6.60 2.53
N ALA A 85 5.39 6.08 1.96
CA ALA A 85 5.43 5.08 0.90
C ALA A 85 6.10 5.63 -0.37
N VAL A 86 5.78 6.86 -0.76
CA VAL A 86 6.38 7.55 -1.91
C VAL A 86 7.87 7.83 -1.65
N PHE A 87 8.22 8.29 -0.46
CA PHE A 87 9.63 8.50 -0.07
C PHE A 87 10.43 7.19 -0.13
N TRP A 88 9.86 6.10 0.40
CA TRP A 88 10.48 4.78 0.32
C TRP A 88 10.64 4.32 -1.13
N PHE A 89 9.63 4.51 -1.96
CA PHE A 89 9.74 4.23 -3.40
C PHE A 89 10.89 5.00 -4.05
N GLY A 90 11.01 6.31 -3.77
CA GLY A 90 12.11 7.14 -4.26
C GLY A 90 13.48 6.65 -3.78
N TYR A 91 13.58 6.29 -2.50
CA TYR A 91 14.81 5.73 -1.94
C TYR A 91 15.23 4.42 -2.62
N VAL A 92 14.29 3.50 -2.82
CA VAL A 92 14.53 2.23 -3.54
C VAL A 92 14.96 2.52 -4.97
N PHE A 93 14.27 3.45 -5.66
CA PHE A 93 14.61 3.83 -7.02
C PHE A 93 16.05 4.36 -7.13
N LEU A 94 16.46 5.27 -6.27
CA LEU A 94 17.82 5.83 -6.24
C LEU A 94 18.86 4.75 -5.91
N THR A 95 18.58 3.88 -4.94
CA THR A 95 19.47 2.80 -4.53
C THR A 95 19.72 1.82 -5.68
N PHE A 96 18.66 1.40 -6.37
CA PHE A 96 18.78 0.44 -7.48
C PHE A 96 19.22 1.08 -8.81
N SER A 97 19.23 2.40 -8.92
CA SER A 97 19.87 3.11 -10.03
C SER A 97 21.40 3.04 -9.98
N THR A 98 21.99 2.73 -8.83
CA THR A 98 23.44 2.61 -8.66
C THR A 98 23.95 1.32 -9.35
N PHE A 99 25.07 1.41 -10.04
CA PHE A 99 25.65 0.33 -10.85
C PHE A 99 25.79 -1.00 -10.09
N SER A 100 26.16 -0.96 -8.82
CA SER A 100 26.36 -2.16 -7.99
C SER A 100 25.09 -2.99 -7.80
N TYR A 101 23.91 -2.38 -7.79
CA TYR A 101 22.63 -3.10 -7.62
C TYR A 101 22.00 -3.51 -8.94
N ARG A 102 22.42 -2.91 -10.06
CA ARG A 102 21.95 -3.24 -11.40
C ARG A 102 22.25 -4.68 -11.79
N ILE A 103 23.26 -5.28 -11.14
CA ILE A 103 23.73 -6.65 -11.37
C ILE A 103 22.87 -7.69 -10.60
N THR A 104 22.06 -7.28 -9.60
CA THR A 104 21.26 -8.18 -8.76
C THR A 104 20.11 -8.87 -9.49
N GLY A 105 19.77 -8.40 -10.69
CA GLY A 105 18.73 -8.99 -11.55
C GLY A 105 17.45 -8.17 -11.63
N LYS A 106 16.92 -8.06 -12.84
CA LYS A 106 15.74 -7.24 -13.14
C LYS A 106 14.52 -7.65 -12.30
N ALA A 107 14.30 -8.95 -12.08
CA ALA A 107 13.16 -9.44 -11.31
C ALA A 107 13.18 -8.93 -9.85
N PHE A 108 14.32 -9.01 -9.19
CA PHE A 108 14.50 -8.51 -7.82
C PHE A 108 14.28 -6.98 -7.72
N ILE A 109 14.80 -6.24 -8.71
CA ILE A 109 14.62 -4.78 -8.76
C ILE A 109 13.13 -4.43 -8.89
N TYR A 110 12.40 -5.11 -9.77
CA TYR A 110 10.95 -4.90 -9.92
C TYR A 110 10.18 -5.26 -8.65
N GLY A 111 10.52 -6.35 -7.96
CA GLY A 111 9.94 -6.69 -6.67
C GLY A 111 10.18 -5.60 -5.64
N ALA A 112 11.43 -5.13 -5.49
CA ALA A 112 11.75 -4.07 -4.53
C ALA A 112 10.97 -2.76 -4.77
N HIS A 113 10.59 -2.46 -6.02
CA HIS A 113 9.75 -1.30 -6.35
C HIS A 113 8.26 -1.57 -6.18
N LEU A 114 7.83 -2.82 -6.36
CA LEU A 114 6.42 -3.19 -6.34
C LEU A 114 5.82 -3.07 -4.93
N LEU A 115 6.56 -3.44 -3.89
CA LEU A 115 6.10 -3.35 -2.50
C LEU A 115 5.68 -1.93 -2.08
N PRO A 116 6.53 -0.88 -2.21
CA PRO A 116 6.09 0.48 -1.89
C PRO A 116 4.97 0.99 -2.81
N CYS A 117 4.89 0.54 -4.08
CA CYS A 117 3.76 0.83 -4.94
C CYS A 117 2.45 0.23 -4.42
N ILE A 118 2.46 -1.01 -3.93
CA ILE A 118 1.30 -1.67 -3.32
C ILE A 118 0.84 -0.87 -2.10
N LEU A 119 1.76 -0.45 -1.24
CA LEU A 119 1.46 0.36 -0.05
C LEU A 119 0.89 1.73 -0.42
N ALA A 120 1.48 2.41 -1.39
CA ALA A 120 0.98 3.70 -1.88
C ALA A 120 -0.44 3.55 -2.46
N GLY A 121 -0.70 2.52 -3.26
CA GLY A 121 -2.03 2.22 -3.77
C GLY A 121 -3.04 1.92 -2.67
N LEU A 122 -2.63 1.18 -1.64
CA LEU A 122 -3.46 0.88 -0.47
C LEU A 122 -3.85 2.16 0.28
N PHE A 123 -2.86 2.97 0.67
CA PHE A 123 -3.09 4.22 1.42
C PHE A 123 -3.88 5.23 0.58
N GLY A 124 -3.56 5.39 -0.70
CA GLY A 124 -4.29 6.25 -1.63
C GLY A 124 -5.76 5.86 -1.75
N ARG A 125 -6.07 4.57 -1.82
CA ARG A 125 -7.44 4.09 -1.85
C ARG A 125 -8.23 4.44 -0.59
N TYR A 126 -7.64 4.25 0.60
CA TYR A 126 -8.29 4.61 1.86
C TYR A 126 -8.48 6.12 1.97
N MET A 127 -7.49 6.91 1.55
CA MET A 127 -7.57 8.37 1.50
C MET A 127 -8.71 8.85 0.59
N ILE A 128 -8.78 8.34 -0.65
CA ILE A 128 -9.84 8.70 -1.61
C ILE A 128 -11.21 8.33 -1.06
N ARG A 129 -11.35 7.14 -0.45
CA ARG A 129 -12.61 6.72 0.15
C ARG A 129 -13.05 7.67 1.27
N GLN A 130 -12.10 8.19 2.05
CA GLN A 130 -12.40 9.11 3.14
C GLN A 130 -12.82 10.49 2.63
N ILE A 131 -12.22 10.94 1.52
CA ILE A 131 -12.56 12.22 0.88
C ILE A 131 -13.93 12.14 0.18
N LEU A 132 -14.20 11.06 -0.54
CA LEU A 132 -15.43 10.88 -1.32
C LEU A 132 -16.67 10.58 -0.46
N ASN A 133 -16.52 10.03 0.73
CA ASN A 133 -17.64 9.80 1.65
C ASN A 133 -18.09 11.14 2.24
N LYS A 134 -18.87 11.93 1.48
CA LYS A 134 -19.55 13.13 1.99
C LYS A 134 -20.44 12.78 3.19
N PRO A 135 -20.48 13.62 4.25
CA PRO A 135 -21.37 13.40 5.37
C PRO A 135 -22.83 13.49 4.91
N ARG A 136 -23.62 12.48 5.20
CA ARG A 136 -25.09 12.49 4.99
C ARG A 136 -25.80 13.68 5.66
N TYR A 137 -25.15 14.31 6.61
CA TYR A 137 -25.67 15.47 7.34
C TYR A 137 -25.94 16.71 6.46
N VAL A 138 -25.16 16.88 5.38
CA VAL A 138 -25.35 18.04 4.48
C VAL A 138 -26.62 17.86 3.63
N GLU A 139 -26.96 16.63 3.30
CA GLU A 139 -28.12 16.31 2.46
C GLU A 139 -29.43 16.40 3.22
N ILE A 140 -29.41 16.14 4.53
CA ILE A 140 -30.59 16.28 5.40
C ILE A 140 -30.91 17.75 5.64
N ASN A 141 -29.90 18.59 5.92
CA ASN A 141 -30.12 20.03 6.15
C ASN A 141 -30.55 20.78 4.87
N SER A 142 -30.06 20.38 3.69
CA SER A 142 -30.53 20.98 2.43
C SER A 142 -31.99 20.64 2.16
N ARG A 143 -32.43 19.41 2.43
CA ARG A 143 -33.82 19.01 2.25
C ARG A 143 -34.78 19.65 3.28
N VAL A 144 -34.30 19.88 4.50
CA VAL A 144 -35.10 20.57 5.53
C VAL A 144 -35.27 22.05 5.20
N ASN A 145 -34.23 22.71 4.70
CA ASN A 145 -34.33 24.11 4.25
C ASN A 145 -35.24 24.26 3.00
N GLU A 146 -35.11 23.36 2.02
CA GLU A 146 -35.95 23.37 0.83
C GLU A 146 -37.44 23.07 1.13
N GLY A 147 -37.72 22.32 2.21
CA GLY A 147 -39.07 22.07 2.70
C GLY A 147 -39.69 23.28 3.41
N ASN A 148 -38.90 24.09 4.10
CA ASN A 148 -39.35 25.29 4.83
C ASN A 148 -39.65 26.45 3.84
N ASP A 149 -38.90 26.58 2.75
CA ASP A 149 -39.12 27.66 1.77
C ASP A 149 -40.37 27.44 0.89
N LYS A 150 -40.97 26.24 0.92
CA LYS A 150 -42.20 25.92 0.20
C LYS A 150 -43.50 26.07 1.01
N VAL A 151 -43.37 26.43 2.31
CA VAL A 151 -44.51 26.57 3.24
C VAL A 151 -44.78 28.05 3.57
N LEU A 152 -44.01 28.98 3.07
CA LEU A 152 -44.24 30.42 3.09
C LEU A 152 -44.71 30.90 1.72
#